data_f7c286ad24725c4e239233449ccfc913
#
_entry.id   f7c286ad24725c4e239233449ccfc913
#
_cell.length_a   1.000
_cell.length_b   1.000
_cell.length_c   1.000
_cell.angle_alpha   90.00
_cell.angle_beta   90.00
_cell.angle_gamma   90.00
#
_symmetry.space_group_name_H-M   'P 1'
#
loop_
_entity.id
_entity.type
_entity.pdbx_description
1 polymer ?
#
loop_
_entity_poly.entity_id
_entity_poly.type
_entity_poly.pdbx_seq_one_letter_code
_entity_poly.pdbx_strand_id
1 'polypeptide(L)'
;MTREKTVKIAIFHDYFGAIGGGEKVVIAMAKILDADIITTDTDAVRKIDPSVRVISLGKTIKYPGLKQISATLKFYFCDFSKNYDLFIFSGNWAHYAAHRHHPNMWYCHILVPVMYEKGVPFISEKRFFGKKIFGVWKIIHSKIDIRSIRNIDHIIANSEHIKEKIGHYYHRDAEVIYPPLDVKKFFCKSYENFWLSVNRLYPEKHIELQIESFRKLPDESLVIVGGFAEGDHATLYAKKIQSDIPLNVRILGQVSESELINLYARCRGLICTSIDEPFGLTPLEAMASGKPVIAVDSGGFRETVTRDTGILVQPDVESIMNALQQVSKDPARYHDACIERAKKFDVAIFKEKIRTIVFKVLNER
;
A
#
# COMPACT_ATOMS: atom_id res chain seq x y z
N MET A 1 21.76 -9.56 -38.73
CA MET A 1 21.26 -8.75 -37.62
C MET A 1 19.90 -9.31 -37.21
N THR A 2 19.88 -10.23 -36.28
CA THR A 2 18.64 -10.72 -35.66
C THR A 2 18.01 -9.54 -34.89
N ARG A 3 16.83 -9.07 -35.31
CA ARG A 3 16.03 -8.13 -34.51
C ARG A 3 15.82 -8.79 -33.18
N GLU A 4 16.41 -8.24 -32.10
CA GLU A 4 16.03 -8.60 -30.76
C GLU A 4 14.50 -8.42 -30.64
N LYS A 5 13.81 -9.52 -30.45
CA LYS A 5 12.35 -9.50 -30.26
C LYS A 5 12.06 -8.73 -28.99
N THR A 6 11.54 -7.52 -29.10
CA THR A 6 11.12 -6.71 -27.93
C THR A 6 10.08 -7.49 -27.16
N VAL A 7 10.40 -7.87 -25.93
CA VAL A 7 9.48 -8.58 -25.03
C VAL A 7 8.31 -7.67 -24.68
N LYS A 8 7.09 -8.12 -24.91
CA LYS A 8 5.86 -7.40 -24.58
C LYS A 8 5.34 -7.86 -23.22
N ILE A 9 5.17 -6.94 -22.29
CA ILE A 9 4.75 -7.23 -20.92
C ILE A 9 3.40 -6.58 -20.65
N ALA A 10 2.47 -7.30 -20.01
CA ALA A 10 1.22 -6.77 -19.51
C ALA A 10 1.19 -6.83 -17.97
N ILE A 11 0.79 -5.73 -17.34
CA ILE A 11 0.53 -5.66 -15.90
C ILE A 11 -0.98 -5.57 -15.69
N PHE A 12 -1.56 -6.60 -15.09
CA PHE A 12 -2.96 -6.63 -14.69
C PHE A 12 -3.11 -6.05 -13.29
N HIS A 13 -3.93 -5.01 -13.14
CA HIS A 13 -4.19 -4.38 -11.85
C HIS A 13 -5.68 -4.20 -11.59
N ASP A 14 -6.10 -4.32 -10.35
CA ASP A 14 -7.52 -4.41 -9.97
C ASP A 14 -8.34 -3.23 -10.51
N TYR A 15 -8.04 -2.00 -10.08
CA TYR A 15 -8.73 -0.79 -10.54
C TYR A 15 -7.92 0.47 -10.24
N PHE A 16 -8.08 1.47 -11.12
CA PHE A 16 -7.51 2.82 -10.97
C PHE A 16 -8.59 3.86 -10.67
N GLY A 17 -9.39 3.63 -9.64
CA GLY A 17 -10.37 4.61 -9.18
C GLY A 17 -9.75 5.77 -8.38
N ALA A 18 -8.61 5.51 -7.74
CA ALA A 18 -7.76 6.48 -7.04
C ALA A 18 -6.30 6.05 -7.18
N ILE A 19 -5.33 6.94 -6.90
CA ILE A 19 -3.91 6.61 -6.89
C ILE A 19 -3.44 6.57 -5.44
N GLY A 20 -3.17 5.37 -4.95
CA GLY A 20 -2.55 5.10 -3.64
C GLY A 20 -1.15 4.50 -3.80
N GLY A 21 -0.65 3.87 -2.72
CA GLY A 21 0.69 3.25 -2.71
C GLY A 21 0.82 2.12 -3.73
N GLY A 22 -0.18 1.23 -3.82
CA GLY A 22 -0.17 0.11 -4.77
C GLY A 22 -0.17 0.57 -6.21
N GLU A 23 -1.02 1.54 -6.57
CA GLU A 23 -1.10 2.11 -7.90
C GLU A 23 0.21 2.81 -8.31
N LYS A 24 0.87 3.51 -7.37
CA LYS A 24 2.21 4.10 -7.60
C LYS A 24 3.25 3.04 -7.96
N VAL A 25 3.23 1.88 -7.28
CA VAL A 25 4.13 0.75 -7.59
C VAL A 25 3.87 0.19 -8.99
N VAL A 26 2.60 0.00 -9.34
CA VAL A 26 2.21 -0.49 -10.68
C VAL A 26 2.65 0.45 -11.78
N ILE A 27 2.46 1.75 -11.61
CA ILE A 27 2.92 2.77 -12.55
C ILE A 27 4.44 2.76 -12.68
N ALA A 28 5.16 2.63 -11.57
CA ALA A 28 6.62 2.53 -11.58
C ALA A 28 7.09 1.26 -12.32
N MET A 29 6.47 0.10 -12.07
CA MET A 29 6.75 -1.14 -12.80
C MET A 29 6.49 -0.99 -14.30
N ALA A 30 5.35 -0.41 -14.69
CA ALA A 30 4.99 -0.21 -16.09
C ALA A 30 6.04 0.65 -16.83
N LYS A 31 6.49 1.75 -16.20
CA LYS A 31 7.57 2.58 -16.76
C LYS A 31 8.93 1.85 -16.84
N ILE A 32 9.29 1.08 -15.83
CA ILE A 32 10.57 0.36 -15.76
C ILE A 32 10.65 -0.75 -16.82
N LEU A 33 9.52 -1.42 -17.07
CA LEU A 33 9.42 -2.59 -17.93
C LEU A 33 8.88 -2.28 -19.32
N ASP A 34 8.50 -1.02 -19.60
CA ASP A 34 7.79 -0.62 -20.83
C ASP A 34 6.52 -1.48 -21.05
N ALA A 35 5.72 -1.64 -20.01
CA ALA A 35 4.60 -2.55 -19.96
C ALA A 35 3.26 -1.83 -20.08
N ASP A 36 2.29 -2.48 -20.74
CA ASP A 36 0.90 -2.03 -20.76
C ASP A 36 0.19 -2.39 -19.46
N ILE A 37 -0.68 -1.50 -18.95
CA ILE A 37 -1.52 -1.78 -17.78
C ILE A 37 -2.92 -2.19 -18.24
N ILE A 38 -3.40 -3.35 -17.81
CA ILE A 38 -4.75 -3.85 -18.03
C ILE A 38 -5.52 -3.78 -16.73
N THR A 39 -6.63 -3.04 -16.70
CA THR A 39 -7.34 -2.72 -15.44
C THR A 39 -8.83 -2.46 -15.65
N THR A 40 -9.55 -2.34 -14.53
CA THR A 40 -10.95 -1.86 -14.50
C THR A 40 -11.02 -0.45 -13.90
N ASP A 41 -12.18 0.23 -13.98
CA ASP A 41 -12.45 1.52 -13.32
C ASP A 41 -11.34 2.57 -13.50
N THR A 42 -11.15 3.02 -14.73
CA THR A 42 -10.04 3.88 -15.15
C THR A 42 -10.25 5.37 -14.84
N ASP A 43 -11.06 5.73 -13.85
CA ASP A 43 -11.44 7.12 -13.57
C ASP A 43 -10.23 8.01 -13.16
N ALA A 44 -9.20 7.42 -12.53
CA ALA A 44 -7.98 8.14 -12.13
C ALA A 44 -6.83 8.06 -13.17
N VAL A 45 -7.02 7.35 -14.28
CA VAL A 45 -5.95 7.15 -15.29
C VAL A 45 -5.46 8.47 -15.89
N ARG A 46 -6.33 9.48 -16.03
CA ARG A 46 -5.93 10.81 -16.52
C ARG A 46 -4.89 11.52 -15.64
N LYS A 47 -4.69 11.05 -14.39
CA LYS A 47 -3.68 11.55 -13.46
C LYS A 47 -2.36 10.76 -13.57
N ILE A 48 -2.31 9.74 -14.42
CA ILE A 48 -1.11 8.95 -14.69
C ILE A 48 -0.35 9.61 -15.83
N ASP A 49 0.96 9.46 -15.80
CA ASP A 49 1.84 9.90 -16.88
C ASP A 49 1.36 9.33 -18.23
N PRO A 50 1.13 10.18 -19.25
CA PRO A 50 0.66 9.75 -20.58
C PRO A 50 1.56 8.72 -21.28
N SER A 51 2.83 8.57 -20.86
CA SER A 51 3.73 7.53 -21.40
C SER A 51 3.31 6.11 -21.02
N VAL A 52 2.44 5.93 -20.01
CA VAL A 52 1.96 4.61 -19.59
C VAL A 52 0.66 4.28 -20.30
N ARG A 53 0.70 3.24 -21.14
CA ARG A 53 -0.49 2.76 -21.85
C ARG A 53 -1.40 1.97 -20.92
N VAL A 54 -2.68 2.36 -20.88
CA VAL A 54 -3.70 1.71 -20.04
C VAL A 54 -4.84 1.18 -20.91
N ILE A 55 -5.14 -0.11 -20.76
CA ILE A 55 -6.22 -0.83 -21.43
C ILE A 55 -7.31 -1.12 -20.39
N SER A 56 -8.53 -0.64 -20.67
CA SER A 56 -9.68 -0.80 -19.77
C SER A 56 -10.47 -2.06 -20.09
N LEU A 57 -10.75 -2.87 -19.05
CA LEU A 57 -11.74 -3.95 -19.09
C LEU A 57 -13.17 -3.45 -18.81
N GLY A 58 -13.35 -2.13 -18.71
CA GLY A 58 -14.61 -1.47 -18.40
C GLY A 58 -14.88 -1.32 -16.90
N LYS A 59 -16.01 -0.66 -16.56
CA LYS A 59 -16.36 -0.34 -15.17
C LYS A 59 -16.87 -1.55 -14.41
N THR A 60 -16.55 -1.63 -13.13
CA THR A 60 -17.13 -2.61 -12.19
C THR A 60 -18.47 -2.13 -11.64
N ILE A 61 -19.24 -3.04 -11.03
CA ILE A 61 -20.52 -2.72 -10.38
C ILE A 61 -20.22 -1.92 -9.10
N LYS A 62 -20.75 -0.70 -8.99
CA LYS A 62 -20.52 0.19 -7.83
C LYS A 62 -21.38 -0.18 -6.61
N TYR A 63 -21.37 -1.46 -6.20
CA TYR A 63 -22.07 -1.91 -5.01
C TYR A 63 -21.13 -2.81 -4.19
N PRO A 64 -20.99 -2.59 -2.86
CA PRO A 64 -20.12 -3.41 -2.01
C PRO A 64 -20.40 -4.92 -2.17
N GLY A 65 -19.35 -5.72 -2.31
CA GLY A 65 -19.43 -7.15 -2.59
C GLY A 65 -19.62 -7.49 -4.08
N LEU A 66 -20.50 -6.82 -4.79
CA LEU A 66 -20.69 -7.03 -6.24
C LEU A 66 -19.54 -6.41 -7.06
N LYS A 67 -18.90 -5.36 -6.55
CA LYS A 67 -17.70 -4.77 -7.16
C LYS A 67 -16.61 -5.82 -7.32
N GLN A 68 -16.29 -6.54 -6.25
CA GLN A 68 -15.26 -7.57 -6.21
C GLN A 68 -15.59 -8.74 -7.16
N ILE A 69 -16.85 -9.22 -7.12
CA ILE A 69 -17.31 -10.27 -8.02
C ILE A 69 -17.21 -9.82 -9.48
N SER A 70 -17.66 -8.59 -9.78
CA SER A 70 -17.57 -8.03 -11.13
C SER A 70 -16.13 -7.92 -11.62
N ALA A 71 -15.19 -7.48 -10.79
CA ALA A 71 -13.77 -7.43 -11.11
C ALA A 71 -13.21 -8.83 -11.38
N THR A 72 -13.46 -9.77 -10.47
CA THR A 72 -13.05 -11.18 -10.61
C THR A 72 -13.51 -11.78 -11.94
N LEU A 73 -14.80 -11.61 -12.30
CA LEU A 73 -15.34 -12.14 -13.55
C LEU A 73 -14.68 -11.49 -14.77
N LYS A 74 -14.45 -10.16 -14.75
CA LYS A 74 -13.77 -9.48 -15.87
C LYS A 74 -12.37 -10.01 -16.10
N PHE A 75 -11.57 -10.21 -15.04
CA PHE A 75 -10.24 -10.80 -15.14
C PHE A 75 -10.28 -12.28 -15.52
N TYR A 76 -11.20 -13.04 -14.98
CA TYR A 76 -11.35 -14.47 -15.30
C TYR A 76 -11.66 -14.72 -16.77
N PHE A 77 -12.49 -13.88 -17.40
CA PHE A 77 -12.92 -14.07 -18.78
C PHE A 77 -12.09 -13.30 -19.81
N CYS A 78 -11.22 -12.35 -19.42
CA CYS A 78 -10.36 -11.68 -20.40
C CYS A 78 -9.30 -12.64 -20.95
N ASP A 79 -8.90 -12.39 -22.19
CA ASP A 79 -7.84 -13.16 -22.84
C ASP A 79 -6.91 -12.24 -23.65
N PHE A 80 -5.67 -12.17 -23.21
CA PHE A 80 -4.56 -11.45 -23.83
C PHE A 80 -3.37 -12.38 -24.06
N SER A 81 -3.55 -13.70 -23.95
CA SER A 81 -2.47 -14.70 -24.00
C SER A 81 -1.64 -14.65 -25.27
N LYS A 82 -2.23 -14.18 -26.38
CA LYS A 82 -1.55 -14.05 -27.68
C LYS A 82 -0.91 -12.68 -27.91
N ASN A 83 -1.12 -11.70 -27.00
CA ASN A 83 -0.71 -10.32 -27.22
C ASN A 83 0.60 -9.96 -26.51
N TYR A 84 0.96 -10.72 -25.48
CA TYR A 84 2.11 -10.44 -24.62
C TYR A 84 2.93 -11.70 -24.35
N ASP A 85 4.21 -11.49 -24.01
CA ASP A 85 5.16 -12.56 -23.74
C ASP A 85 5.28 -12.88 -22.24
N LEU A 86 4.88 -11.93 -21.35
CA LEU A 86 4.89 -12.06 -19.90
C LEU A 86 3.72 -11.29 -19.27
N PHE A 87 3.16 -11.87 -18.21
CA PHE A 87 2.03 -11.32 -17.47
C PHE A 87 2.39 -11.09 -16.01
N ILE A 88 2.14 -9.88 -15.51
CA ILE A 88 2.34 -9.53 -14.10
C ILE A 88 0.98 -9.20 -13.52
N PHE A 89 0.58 -9.89 -12.46
CA PHE A 89 -0.64 -9.58 -11.72
C PHE A 89 -0.31 -8.71 -10.51
N SER A 90 -1.16 -7.72 -10.25
CA SER A 90 -1.04 -6.80 -9.12
C SER A 90 -2.41 -6.52 -8.52
N GLY A 91 -2.52 -6.64 -7.23
CA GLY A 91 -3.80 -6.55 -6.53
C GLY A 91 -4.41 -7.91 -6.20
N ASN A 92 -5.68 -7.89 -5.78
CA ASN A 92 -6.36 -9.05 -5.18
C ASN A 92 -7.36 -9.74 -6.12
N TRP A 93 -7.65 -9.13 -7.27
CA TRP A 93 -8.64 -9.64 -8.24
C TRP A 93 -8.02 -9.89 -9.62
N ALA A 94 -6.93 -9.22 -9.94
CA ALA A 94 -6.24 -9.35 -11.24
C ALA A 94 -5.67 -10.76 -11.48
N HIS A 95 -5.20 -11.44 -10.42
CA HIS A 95 -4.61 -12.78 -10.52
C HIS A 95 -5.62 -13.87 -10.96
N TYR A 96 -6.93 -13.59 -10.97
CA TYR A 96 -7.90 -14.53 -11.52
C TYR A 96 -7.76 -14.73 -13.04
N ALA A 97 -7.02 -13.86 -13.75
CA ALA A 97 -6.66 -14.05 -15.13
C ALA A 97 -5.53 -15.08 -15.34
N ALA A 98 -4.82 -15.51 -14.30
CA ALA A 98 -3.61 -16.32 -14.38
C ALA A 98 -3.81 -17.66 -15.10
N HIS A 99 -5.00 -18.28 -15.00
CA HIS A 99 -5.28 -19.58 -15.62
C HIS A 99 -5.12 -19.64 -17.16
N ARG A 100 -5.03 -18.49 -17.82
CA ARG A 100 -4.85 -18.37 -19.28
C ARG A 100 -3.58 -17.64 -19.69
N HIS A 101 -2.93 -16.97 -18.76
CA HIS A 101 -1.86 -16.03 -19.05
C HIS A 101 -0.55 -16.52 -18.44
N HIS A 102 0.28 -17.18 -19.26
CA HIS A 102 1.60 -17.73 -18.89
C HIS A 102 2.67 -17.33 -19.91
N PRO A 103 3.93 -17.15 -19.48
CA PRO A 103 4.40 -17.19 -18.10
C PRO A 103 3.88 -15.99 -17.31
N ASN A 104 3.78 -16.15 -16.00
CA ASN A 104 3.24 -15.09 -15.17
C ASN A 104 3.94 -14.94 -13.82
N MET A 105 3.72 -13.77 -13.19
CA MET A 105 4.09 -13.50 -11.82
C MET A 105 3.02 -12.66 -11.12
N TRP A 106 2.93 -12.79 -9.82
CA TRP A 106 2.03 -11.97 -8.99
C TRP A 106 2.84 -11.14 -8.01
N TYR A 107 2.72 -9.81 -8.13
CA TYR A 107 3.24 -8.86 -7.13
C TYR A 107 2.16 -8.61 -6.09
N CYS A 108 2.29 -9.25 -4.93
CA CYS A 108 1.34 -9.19 -3.84
C CYS A 108 1.59 -7.96 -2.97
N HIS A 109 0.64 -7.01 -2.95
CA HIS A 109 0.69 -5.86 -2.06
C HIS A 109 0.14 -6.16 -0.67
N ILE A 110 -0.95 -6.92 -0.61
CA ILE A 110 -1.66 -7.33 0.60
C ILE A 110 -2.56 -8.50 0.25
N LEU A 111 -2.73 -9.44 1.15
CA LEU A 111 -3.82 -10.42 1.07
C LEU A 111 -5.12 -9.75 1.48
N VAL A 112 -6.27 -10.25 1.00
CA VAL A 112 -7.58 -9.73 1.40
C VAL A 112 -7.85 -10.07 2.86
N PRO A 113 -7.71 -9.13 3.83
CA PRO A 113 -7.74 -9.45 5.26
C PRO A 113 -9.06 -10.14 5.67
N VAL A 114 -10.18 -9.67 5.12
CA VAL A 114 -11.50 -10.21 5.42
C VAL A 114 -11.66 -11.70 5.05
N MET A 115 -10.86 -12.22 4.14
CA MET A 115 -10.89 -13.64 3.77
C MET A 115 -10.09 -14.52 4.72
N TYR A 116 -8.99 -14.00 5.24
CA TYR A 116 -7.99 -14.78 5.96
C TYR A 116 -7.94 -14.46 7.44
N GLU A 117 -8.16 -13.22 7.85
CA GLU A 117 -8.02 -12.78 9.22
C GLU A 117 -9.33 -12.90 10.01
N LYS A 118 -9.21 -13.18 11.32
CA LYS A 118 -10.34 -13.22 12.24
C LYS A 118 -10.61 -11.80 12.77
N GLY A 119 -11.89 -11.42 12.88
CA GLY A 119 -12.27 -10.17 13.54
C GLY A 119 -12.29 -8.92 12.66
N VAL A 120 -11.93 -9.02 11.37
CA VAL A 120 -12.04 -7.89 10.44
C VAL A 120 -13.51 -7.63 10.09
N PRO A 121 -14.09 -6.48 10.45
CA PRO A 121 -15.48 -6.16 10.14
C PRO A 121 -15.62 -5.80 8.66
N PHE A 122 -16.41 -6.58 7.92
CA PHE A 122 -16.67 -6.31 6.50
C PHE A 122 -17.97 -5.54 6.26
N ILE A 123 -18.97 -5.68 7.13
CA ILE A 123 -20.27 -5.01 7.00
C ILE A 123 -20.71 -4.49 8.35
N SER A 124 -21.25 -3.28 8.36
CA SER A 124 -21.84 -2.69 9.56
C SER A 124 -22.78 -3.67 10.29
N GLU A 125 -22.70 -3.68 11.60
CA GLU A 125 -23.29 -4.65 12.54
C GLU A 125 -24.83 -4.87 12.45
N LYS A 126 -25.52 -4.33 11.48
CA LYS A 126 -26.97 -4.14 11.50
C LYS A 126 -27.85 -5.26 10.95
N ARG A 127 -27.32 -6.41 10.44
CA ARG A 127 -28.20 -7.50 9.97
C ARG A 127 -27.63 -8.90 10.23
N PHE A 128 -28.24 -9.63 11.15
CA PHE A 128 -27.93 -11.03 11.49
C PHE A 128 -27.94 -11.97 10.27
N PHE A 129 -28.86 -11.80 9.31
CA PHE A 129 -28.91 -12.54 8.05
C PHE A 129 -27.68 -12.30 7.16
N GLY A 130 -27.14 -11.09 7.17
CA GLY A 130 -25.94 -10.75 6.39
C GLY A 130 -24.69 -11.50 6.86
N LYS A 131 -24.56 -11.77 8.15
CA LYS A 131 -23.38 -12.46 8.72
C LYS A 131 -23.25 -13.92 8.23
N LYS A 132 -24.36 -14.66 8.14
CA LYS A 132 -24.36 -16.05 7.64
C LYS A 132 -24.04 -16.13 6.15
N ILE A 133 -24.69 -15.30 5.33
CA ILE A 133 -24.46 -15.23 3.88
C ILE A 133 -23.01 -14.83 3.60
N PHE A 134 -22.50 -13.85 4.35
CA PHE A 134 -21.11 -13.43 4.25
C PHE A 134 -20.12 -14.54 4.66
N GLY A 135 -20.41 -15.32 5.71
CA GLY A 135 -19.59 -16.46 6.12
C GLY A 135 -19.48 -17.52 5.02
N VAL A 136 -20.60 -17.85 4.36
CA VAL A 136 -20.61 -18.78 3.22
C VAL A 136 -19.82 -18.20 2.04
N TRP A 137 -20.04 -16.92 1.71
CA TRP A 137 -19.31 -16.22 0.66
C TRP A 137 -17.79 -16.23 0.93
N LYS A 138 -17.37 -15.93 2.17
CA LYS A 138 -15.96 -15.97 2.60
C LYS A 138 -15.34 -17.34 2.33
N ILE A 139 -16.01 -18.44 2.72
CA ILE A 139 -15.51 -19.80 2.54
C ILE A 139 -15.39 -20.17 1.05
N ILE A 140 -16.38 -19.83 0.25
CA ILE A 140 -16.36 -20.11 -1.19
C ILE A 140 -15.28 -19.29 -1.87
N HIS A 141 -15.22 -17.99 -1.57
CA HIS A 141 -14.29 -17.08 -2.22
C HIS A 141 -12.83 -17.38 -1.86
N SER A 142 -12.55 -17.71 -0.59
CA SER A 142 -11.19 -18.10 -0.20
C SER A 142 -10.70 -19.38 -0.90
N LYS A 143 -11.60 -20.36 -1.13
CA LYS A 143 -11.24 -21.57 -1.90
C LYS A 143 -10.96 -21.26 -3.38
N ILE A 144 -11.74 -20.36 -3.98
CA ILE A 144 -11.53 -19.93 -5.36
C ILE A 144 -10.22 -19.13 -5.47
N ASP A 145 -9.94 -18.29 -4.50
CA ASP A 145 -8.72 -17.49 -4.39
C ASP A 145 -7.48 -18.39 -4.31
N ILE A 146 -7.45 -19.33 -3.37
CA ILE A 146 -6.37 -20.32 -3.23
C ILE A 146 -6.18 -21.12 -4.54
N ARG A 147 -7.29 -21.49 -5.22
CA ARG A 147 -7.21 -22.18 -6.51
C ARG A 147 -6.60 -21.29 -7.60
N SER A 148 -6.94 -19.99 -7.61
CA SER A 148 -6.38 -19.04 -8.57
C SER A 148 -4.87 -18.88 -8.38
N ILE A 149 -4.39 -18.78 -7.13
CA ILE A 149 -2.96 -18.66 -6.80
C ILE A 149 -2.15 -19.88 -7.26
N ARG A 150 -2.75 -21.05 -7.41
CA ARG A 150 -2.07 -22.22 -7.98
C ARG A 150 -1.65 -22.06 -9.44
N ASN A 151 -2.30 -21.15 -10.19
CA ASN A 151 -1.95 -20.82 -11.56
C ASN A 151 -0.88 -19.73 -11.66
N ILE A 152 -0.36 -19.25 -10.54
CA ILE A 152 0.74 -18.29 -10.51
C ILE A 152 2.07 -19.06 -10.59
N ASP A 153 2.92 -18.70 -11.56
CA ASP A 153 4.23 -19.31 -11.72
C ASP A 153 5.19 -18.80 -10.66
N HIS A 154 5.30 -17.47 -10.48
CA HIS A 154 6.18 -16.82 -9.51
C HIS A 154 5.43 -15.83 -8.64
N ILE A 155 5.72 -15.82 -7.33
CA ILE A 155 5.10 -14.87 -6.39
C ILE A 155 6.17 -13.92 -5.86
N ILE A 156 5.86 -12.63 -5.91
CA ILE A 156 6.66 -11.55 -5.33
C ILE A 156 5.85 -10.94 -4.19
N ALA A 157 6.44 -10.86 -3.01
CA ALA A 157 5.89 -10.16 -1.86
C ALA A 157 6.50 -8.76 -1.76
N ASN A 158 5.71 -7.77 -1.36
CA ASN A 158 6.20 -6.40 -1.15
C ASN A 158 6.95 -6.22 0.18
N SER A 159 6.99 -7.26 1.04
CA SER A 159 7.63 -7.26 2.36
C SER A 159 7.84 -8.68 2.86
N GLU A 160 8.74 -8.89 3.82
CA GLU A 160 8.86 -10.18 4.53
C GLU A 160 7.56 -10.51 5.27
N HIS A 161 6.89 -9.50 5.85
CA HIS A 161 5.58 -9.66 6.49
C HIS A 161 4.53 -10.25 5.53
N ILE A 162 4.44 -9.78 4.30
CA ILE A 162 3.52 -10.33 3.29
C ILE A 162 4.00 -11.70 2.79
N LYS A 163 5.31 -11.93 2.67
CA LYS A 163 5.87 -13.25 2.36
C LYS A 163 5.45 -14.30 3.39
N GLU A 164 5.55 -13.98 4.69
CA GLU A 164 5.09 -14.86 5.78
C GLU A 164 3.60 -15.18 5.65
N LYS A 165 2.76 -14.18 5.36
CA LYS A 165 1.32 -14.39 5.13
C LYS A 165 1.05 -15.27 3.91
N ILE A 166 1.77 -15.09 2.80
CA ILE A 166 1.68 -15.94 1.60
C ILE A 166 2.03 -17.40 1.98
N GLY A 167 3.11 -17.61 2.70
CA GLY A 167 3.50 -18.93 3.19
C GLY A 167 2.43 -19.57 4.08
N HIS A 168 1.86 -18.79 5.00
CA HIS A 168 0.84 -19.27 5.93
C HIS A 168 -0.48 -19.64 5.26
N TYR A 169 -1.00 -18.78 4.37
CA TYR A 169 -2.35 -18.96 3.82
C TYR A 169 -2.40 -19.71 2.49
N TYR A 170 -1.37 -19.55 1.64
CA TYR A 170 -1.31 -20.21 0.33
C TYR A 170 -0.36 -21.39 0.27
N HIS A 171 0.47 -21.59 1.30
CA HIS A 171 1.52 -22.62 1.33
C HIS A 171 2.46 -22.53 0.12
N ARG A 172 2.79 -21.30 -0.29
CA ARG A 172 3.68 -20.96 -1.39
C ARG A 172 4.83 -20.10 -0.88
N ASP A 173 6.00 -20.24 -1.49
CA ASP A 173 7.11 -19.30 -1.26
C ASP A 173 6.96 -18.06 -2.16
N ALA A 174 7.58 -16.97 -1.73
CA ALA A 174 7.61 -15.70 -2.47
C ALA A 174 8.98 -15.05 -2.34
N GLU A 175 9.42 -14.40 -3.42
CA GLU A 175 10.60 -13.54 -3.40
C GLU A 175 10.20 -12.13 -2.91
N VAL A 176 11.05 -11.50 -2.06
CA VAL A 176 10.74 -10.16 -1.55
C VAL A 176 11.39 -9.10 -2.43
N ILE A 177 10.55 -8.25 -3.02
CA ILE A 177 10.95 -7.04 -3.73
C ILE A 177 10.18 -5.87 -3.14
N TYR A 178 10.86 -5.07 -2.32
CA TYR A 178 10.26 -3.91 -1.66
C TYR A 178 9.76 -2.86 -2.65
N PRO A 179 8.63 -2.18 -2.36
CA PRO A 179 8.10 -1.11 -3.18
C PRO A 179 9.11 0.02 -3.42
N PRO A 180 9.10 0.63 -4.61
CA PRO A 180 10.06 1.68 -4.95
C PRO A 180 9.73 3.00 -4.27
N LEU A 181 10.77 3.69 -3.79
CA LEU A 181 10.74 5.07 -3.37
C LEU A 181 11.66 5.90 -4.27
N ASP A 182 11.17 7.00 -4.83
CA ASP A 182 12.02 7.99 -5.49
C ASP A 182 12.60 8.94 -4.43
N VAL A 183 13.72 8.53 -3.85
CA VAL A 183 14.36 9.28 -2.75
C VAL A 183 14.77 10.70 -3.15
N LYS A 184 14.99 10.95 -4.45
CA LYS A 184 15.42 12.27 -4.95
C LYS A 184 14.33 13.34 -4.88
N LYS A 185 13.06 12.93 -4.72
CA LYS A 185 11.94 13.85 -4.53
C LYS A 185 11.90 14.50 -3.15
N PHE A 186 12.56 13.89 -2.16
CA PHE A 186 12.47 14.28 -0.76
C PHE A 186 13.72 15.02 -0.31
N PHE A 187 13.55 15.96 0.62
CA PHE A 187 14.64 16.77 1.19
C PHE A 187 14.26 17.23 2.59
N CYS A 188 15.25 17.56 3.41
CA CYS A 188 15.06 18.20 4.70
C CYS A 188 15.21 19.71 4.58
N LYS A 189 14.25 20.46 5.13
CA LYS A 189 14.31 21.93 5.20
C LYS A 189 14.50 22.41 6.64
N SER A 190 13.71 21.89 7.58
CA SER A 190 13.70 22.30 8.98
C SER A 190 13.01 21.24 9.84
N TYR A 191 13.10 21.37 11.15
CA TYR A 191 12.32 20.61 12.13
C TYR A 191 11.38 21.57 12.87
N GLU A 192 10.22 21.85 12.24
CA GLU A 192 9.19 22.72 12.82
C GLU A 192 8.41 22.01 13.93
N ASN A 193 7.69 22.77 14.73
CA ASN A 193 6.95 22.23 15.86
C ASN A 193 5.62 21.55 15.44
N PHE A 194 5.70 20.56 14.55
CA PHE A 194 4.56 19.69 14.26
C PHE A 194 5.01 18.28 13.84
N TRP A 195 4.26 17.31 14.26
CA TRP A 195 4.32 15.92 13.81
C TRP A 195 3.43 15.74 12.59
N LEU A 196 3.82 14.87 11.67
CA LEU A 196 3.05 14.57 10.47
C LEU A 196 2.45 13.17 10.58
N SER A 197 1.22 13.01 10.12
CA SER A 197 0.56 11.72 9.90
C SER A 197 0.00 11.69 8.50
N VAL A 198 0.35 10.68 7.69
CA VAL A 198 -0.08 10.56 6.29
C VAL A 198 -0.82 9.25 6.11
N ASN A 199 -2.15 9.32 6.14
CA ASN A 199 -3.01 8.14 6.12
C ASN A 199 -4.35 8.45 5.44
N ARG A 200 -4.95 7.43 4.82
CA ARG A 200 -6.38 7.46 4.59
C ARG A 200 -7.10 7.40 5.94
N LEU A 201 -8.22 8.13 6.08
CA LEU A 201 -9.01 8.14 7.31
C LEU A 201 -9.88 6.89 7.41
N TYR A 202 -9.25 5.77 7.69
CA TYR A 202 -9.87 4.45 7.80
C TYR A 202 -9.62 3.85 9.19
N PRO A 203 -10.53 3.01 9.72
CA PRO A 203 -10.40 2.43 11.07
C PRO A 203 -9.08 1.68 11.29
N GLU A 204 -8.58 0.96 10.29
CA GLU A 204 -7.34 0.20 10.37
C GLU A 204 -6.07 1.06 10.53
N LYS A 205 -6.20 2.39 10.40
CA LYS A 205 -5.09 3.33 10.63
C LYS A 205 -5.01 3.82 12.08
N HIS A 206 -6.03 3.51 12.89
CA HIS A 206 -6.09 3.84 14.33
C HIS A 206 -5.71 5.30 14.64
N ILE A 207 -6.26 6.23 13.86
CA ILE A 207 -5.97 7.67 13.97
C ILE A 207 -6.41 8.22 15.31
N GLU A 208 -7.42 7.61 15.95
CA GLU A 208 -7.87 7.93 17.30
C GLU A 208 -6.75 7.83 18.35
N LEU A 209 -5.82 6.86 18.21
CA LEU A 209 -4.67 6.75 19.11
C LEU A 209 -3.74 7.95 18.99
N GLN A 210 -3.54 8.45 17.76
CA GLN A 210 -2.73 9.66 17.52
C GLN A 210 -3.40 10.87 18.18
N ILE A 211 -4.68 11.12 17.88
CA ILE A 211 -5.43 12.26 18.39
C ILE A 211 -5.43 12.25 19.92
N GLU A 212 -5.68 11.10 20.54
CA GLU A 212 -5.72 10.99 21.99
C GLU A 212 -4.34 11.21 22.63
N SER A 213 -3.26 10.77 21.97
CA SER A 213 -1.90 11.04 22.45
C SER A 213 -1.57 12.54 22.41
N PHE A 214 -1.93 13.23 21.33
CA PHE A 214 -1.73 14.68 21.21
C PHE A 214 -2.68 15.48 22.10
N ARG A 215 -3.88 14.99 22.42
CA ARG A 215 -4.77 15.59 23.42
C ARG A 215 -4.10 15.70 24.79
N LYS A 216 -3.27 14.71 25.15
CA LYS A 216 -2.53 14.67 26.41
C LYS A 216 -1.18 15.41 26.36
N LEU A 217 -0.76 15.86 25.19
CA LEU A 217 0.48 16.60 24.96
C LEU A 217 0.16 17.95 24.28
N PRO A 218 -0.39 18.94 24.98
CA PRO A 218 -0.88 20.17 24.40
C PRO A 218 0.23 21.04 23.75
N ASP A 219 1.48 20.87 24.17
CA ASP A 219 2.64 21.57 23.61
C ASP A 219 3.15 20.96 22.30
N GLU A 220 2.70 19.77 21.92
CA GLU A 220 3.01 19.10 20.67
C GLU A 220 1.87 19.30 19.67
N SER A 221 2.20 19.49 18.40
CA SER A 221 1.20 19.66 17.32
C SER A 221 1.20 18.51 16.34
N LEU A 222 0.01 18.13 15.86
CA LEU A 222 -0.16 17.09 14.86
C LEU A 222 -0.86 17.63 13.61
N VAL A 223 -0.29 17.33 12.46
CA VAL A 223 -0.90 17.56 11.15
C VAL A 223 -1.21 16.22 10.50
N ILE A 224 -2.49 15.96 10.23
CA ILE A 224 -2.96 14.74 9.57
C ILE A 224 -3.30 15.06 8.12
N VAL A 225 -2.65 14.35 7.20
CA VAL A 225 -2.90 14.45 5.74
C VAL A 225 -3.53 13.16 5.25
N GLY A 226 -4.58 13.30 4.47
CA GLY A 226 -5.30 12.23 3.83
C GLY A 226 -6.79 12.38 3.95
N GLY A 227 -7.51 11.59 3.17
CA GLY A 227 -8.95 11.65 3.07
C GLY A 227 -9.59 10.26 3.10
N PHE A 228 -10.86 10.24 2.81
CA PHE A 228 -11.67 9.03 2.63
C PHE A 228 -12.52 9.17 1.38
N ALA A 229 -12.98 8.06 0.81
CA ALA A 229 -13.91 8.10 -0.31
C ALA A 229 -15.35 8.28 0.23
N GLU A 230 -16.10 9.23 -0.34
CA GLU A 230 -17.51 9.40 0.01
C GLU A 230 -18.31 8.14 -0.33
N GLY A 231 -19.19 7.74 0.60
CA GLY A 231 -19.99 6.52 0.45
C GLY A 231 -19.28 5.21 0.80
N ASP A 232 -18.01 5.28 1.21
CA ASP A 232 -17.24 4.14 1.71
C ASP A 232 -17.57 3.85 3.20
N HIS A 233 -17.19 2.65 3.66
CA HIS A 233 -17.31 2.22 5.07
C HIS A 233 -16.58 3.16 6.04
N ALA A 234 -15.58 3.89 5.58
CA ALA A 234 -14.82 4.86 6.36
C ALA A 234 -15.58 6.16 6.70
N THR A 235 -16.71 6.46 6.02
CA THR A 235 -17.40 7.74 6.19
C THR A 235 -17.82 8.02 7.64
N LEU A 236 -18.34 7.00 8.36
CA LEU A 236 -18.72 7.15 9.76
C LEU A 236 -17.52 7.36 10.67
N TYR A 237 -16.44 6.60 10.45
CA TYR A 237 -15.19 6.73 11.19
C TYR A 237 -14.56 8.11 10.98
N ALA A 238 -14.45 8.56 9.74
CA ALA A 238 -13.90 9.87 9.41
C ALA A 238 -14.69 11.01 10.06
N LYS A 239 -16.04 10.94 10.04
CA LYS A 239 -16.90 11.92 10.74
C LYS A 239 -16.67 11.89 12.25
N LYS A 240 -16.56 10.70 12.86
CA LYS A 240 -16.26 10.55 14.29
C LYS A 240 -14.91 11.18 14.63
N ILE A 241 -13.87 10.90 13.84
CA ILE A 241 -12.55 11.49 14.05
C ILE A 241 -12.58 13.01 13.95
N GLN A 242 -13.32 13.56 12.98
CA GLN A 242 -13.41 15.02 12.77
C GLN A 242 -14.27 15.76 13.79
N SER A 243 -15.16 15.08 14.51
CA SER A 243 -16.09 15.72 15.44
C SER A 243 -15.49 16.12 16.79
N ASP A 244 -14.34 15.54 17.18
CA ASP A 244 -13.69 15.77 18.48
C ASP A 244 -12.16 15.87 18.33
N ILE A 245 -11.72 16.98 17.74
CA ILE A 245 -10.29 17.26 17.48
C ILE A 245 -9.79 18.30 18.48
N PRO A 246 -8.70 18.03 19.24
CA PRO A 246 -8.09 19.02 20.12
C PRO A 246 -7.41 20.14 19.31
N LEU A 247 -7.21 21.31 19.93
CA LEU A 247 -6.71 22.53 19.27
C LEU A 247 -5.32 22.36 18.61
N ASN A 248 -4.52 21.46 19.13
CA ASN A 248 -3.17 21.16 18.64
C ASN A 248 -3.13 20.06 17.54
N VAL A 249 -4.30 19.61 17.04
CA VAL A 249 -4.41 18.66 15.94
C VAL A 249 -5.14 19.31 14.76
N ARG A 250 -4.62 19.15 13.55
CA ARG A 250 -5.25 19.64 12.32
C ARG A 250 -5.35 18.53 11.27
N ILE A 251 -6.50 18.39 10.64
CA ILE A 251 -6.73 17.48 9.51
C ILE A 251 -6.84 18.34 8.24
N LEU A 252 -5.88 18.17 7.32
CA LEU A 252 -5.83 18.95 6.07
C LEU A 252 -6.64 18.32 4.93
N GLY A 253 -7.06 17.06 5.09
CA GLY A 253 -7.62 16.32 3.96
C GLY A 253 -6.56 15.91 2.94
N GLN A 254 -6.97 15.76 1.67
CA GLN A 254 -6.03 15.46 0.59
C GLN A 254 -5.30 16.75 0.16
N VAL A 255 -3.99 16.65 0.07
CA VAL A 255 -3.12 17.75 -0.42
C VAL A 255 -2.44 17.34 -1.73
N SER A 256 -1.85 18.29 -2.43
CA SER A 256 -1.02 18.02 -3.62
C SER A 256 0.26 17.27 -3.24
N GLU A 257 0.89 16.56 -4.22
CA GLU A 257 2.17 15.89 -3.98
C GLU A 257 3.26 16.88 -3.55
N SER A 258 3.30 18.06 -4.16
CA SER A 258 4.28 19.10 -3.79
C SER A 258 4.08 19.63 -2.38
N GLU A 259 2.83 19.78 -1.94
CA GLU A 259 2.51 20.18 -0.57
C GLU A 259 2.85 19.09 0.44
N LEU A 260 2.57 17.82 0.12
CA LEU A 260 2.94 16.69 0.95
C LEU A 260 4.46 16.59 1.13
N ILE A 261 5.24 16.71 0.05
CA ILE A 261 6.71 16.73 0.11
C ILE A 261 7.20 17.89 1.00
N ASN A 262 6.59 19.07 0.88
CA ASN A 262 6.94 20.23 1.70
C ASN A 262 6.58 20.02 3.19
N LEU A 263 5.50 19.31 3.51
CA LEU A 263 5.16 18.92 4.89
C LEU A 263 6.20 17.94 5.46
N TYR A 264 6.57 16.90 4.70
CA TYR A 264 7.67 16.01 5.08
C TYR A 264 8.98 16.80 5.32
N ALA A 265 9.31 17.74 4.43
CA ALA A 265 10.54 18.51 4.55
C ALA A 265 10.63 19.36 5.83
N ARG A 266 9.50 19.73 6.42
CA ARG A 266 9.44 20.67 7.56
C ARG A 266 9.00 20.03 8.88
N CYS A 267 8.30 18.91 8.86
CA CYS A 267 7.81 18.29 10.08
C CYS A 267 8.94 17.91 11.04
N ARG A 268 8.60 17.73 12.33
CA ARG A 268 9.51 17.22 13.36
C ARG A 268 9.78 15.73 13.16
N GLY A 269 8.79 14.97 12.79
CA GLY A 269 8.85 13.54 12.51
C GLY A 269 7.50 13.03 12.03
N LEU A 270 7.43 11.75 11.71
CA LEU A 270 6.21 11.06 11.28
C LEU A 270 5.68 10.15 12.39
N ILE A 271 4.34 10.08 12.51
CA ILE A 271 3.67 9.10 13.36
C ILE A 271 2.79 8.16 12.53
N CYS A 272 2.87 6.86 12.78
CA CYS A 272 2.12 5.80 12.13
C CYS A 272 1.52 4.85 13.15
N THR A 273 0.19 4.69 13.16
CA THR A 273 -0.52 3.85 14.15
C THR A 273 -1.26 2.66 13.53
N SER A 274 -1.05 2.41 12.24
CA SER A 274 -1.62 1.24 11.54
C SER A 274 -1.19 -0.05 12.23
N ILE A 275 -2.12 -0.96 12.45
CA ILE A 275 -1.82 -2.33 12.86
C ILE A 275 -1.83 -3.19 11.60
N ASP A 276 -0.83 -4.09 11.49
CA ASP A 276 -0.72 -4.99 10.34
C ASP A 276 -0.51 -4.29 8.99
N GLU A 277 0.25 -3.18 8.99
CA GLU A 277 0.61 -2.49 7.75
C GLU A 277 1.39 -3.43 6.82
N PRO A 278 1.02 -3.56 5.53
CA PRO A 278 1.72 -4.46 4.62
C PRO A 278 3.20 -4.15 4.43
N PHE A 279 3.56 -2.87 4.34
CA PHE A 279 4.95 -2.43 4.19
C PHE A 279 5.21 -1.07 4.86
N GLY A 280 4.46 -0.02 4.46
CA GLY A 280 4.62 1.33 4.98
C GLY A 280 5.58 2.19 4.15
N LEU A 281 5.07 2.76 3.06
CA LEU A 281 5.83 3.73 2.25
C LEU A 281 6.01 5.07 2.96
N THR A 282 5.02 5.52 3.73
CA THR A 282 5.07 6.83 4.41
C THR A 282 6.21 6.97 5.41
N PRO A 283 6.61 5.94 6.21
CA PRO A 283 7.85 5.96 6.96
C PRO A 283 9.09 6.25 6.10
N LEU A 284 9.19 5.62 4.94
CA LEU A 284 10.34 5.80 4.05
C LEU A 284 10.35 7.18 3.39
N GLU A 285 9.18 7.73 3.06
CA GLU A 285 9.03 9.11 2.56
C GLU A 285 9.52 10.12 3.63
N ALA A 286 9.15 9.92 4.90
CA ALA A 286 9.65 10.73 6.01
C ALA A 286 11.16 10.57 6.19
N MET A 287 11.67 9.34 6.18
CA MET A 287 13.11 9.07 6.32
C MET A 287 13.91 9.66 5.15
N ALA A 288 13.40 9.64 3.92
CA ALA A 288 14.03 10.30 2.78
C ALA A 288 14.11 11.83 2.96
N SER A 289 13.21 12.38 3.79
CA SER A 289 13.27 13.79 4.23
C SER A 289 14.10 13.98 5.52
N GLY A 290 14.88 12.98 5.95
CA GLY A 290 15.68 13.02 7.17
C GLY A 290 14.87 13.06 8.48
N LYS A 291 13.59 12.59 8.45
CA LYS A 291 12.68 12.71 9.59
C LYS A 291 12.55 11.38 10.34
N PRO A 292 12.66 11.42 11.68
CA PRO A 292 12.42 10.24 12.52
C PRO A 292 10.96 9.78 12.43
N VAL A 293 10.77 8.49 12.66
CA VAL A 293 9.45 7.85 12.60
C VAL A 293 9.10 7.21 13.94
N ILE A 294 7.90 7.48 14.43
CA ILE A 294 7.26 6.71 15.50
C ILE A 294 6.20 5.84 14.84
N ALA A 295 6.31 4.53 15.00
CA ALA A 295 5.34 3.61 14.41
C ALA A 295 4.96 2.50 15.39
N VAL A 296 3.74 1.99 15.27
CA VAL A 296 3.32 0.79 16.01
C VAL A 296 4.20 -0.40 15.61
N ASP A 297 4.64 -1.19 16.59
CA ASP A 297 5.45 -2.38 16.38
C ASP A 297 4.62 -3.51 15.76
N SER A 298 4.27 -3.36 14.48
CA SER A 298 3.42 -4.30 13.75
C SER A 298 3.68 -4.28 12.24
N GLY A 299 3.52 -5.44 11.61
CA GLY A 299 3.59 -5.58 10.16
C GLY A 299 4.90 -5.07 9.56
N GLY A 300 4.82 -4.48 8.37
CA GLY A 300 5.97 -3.97 7.61
C GLY A 300 6.67 -2.77 8.24
N PHE A 301 6.12 -2.15 9.29
CA PHE A 301 6.87 -1.12 10.04
C PHE A 301 8.12 -1.69 10.70
N ARG A 302 8.11 -2.98 11.09
CA ARG A 302 9.28 -3.70 11.61
C ARG A 302 10.42 -3.81 10.60
N GLU A 303 10.08 -3.74 9.32
CA GLU A 303 11.06 -3.82 8.23
C GLU A 303 11.56 -2.44 7.80
N THR A 304 10.76 -1.40 8.00
CA THR A 304 11.12 -0.04 7.57
C THR A 304 11.79 0.76 8.68
N VAL A 305 11.29 0.71 9.91
CA VAL A 305 11.76 1.49 11.06
C VAL A 305 12.80 0.69 11.85
N THR A 306 13.92 1.32 12.16
CA THR A 306 14.99 0.77 13.00
C THR A 306 15.22 1.70 14.21
N ARG A 307 16.00 1.24 15.20
CA ARG A 307 16.36 2.06 16.38
C ARG A 307 17.08 3.36 16.02
N ASP A 308 17.80 3.37 14.89
CA ASP A 308 18.54 4.53 14.41
C ASP A 308 17.65 5.49 13.60
N THR A 309 16.46 5.08 13.18
CA THR A 309 15.55 5.88 12.34
C THR A 309 14.25 6.26 13.06
N GLY A 310 14.04 5.75 14.27
CA GLY A 310 12.82 6.04 15.01
C GLY A 310 12.56 5.09 16.16
N ILE A 311 11.30 5.01 16.58
CA ILE A 311 10.86 4.17 17.71
C ILE A 311 9.65 3.35 17.28
N LEU A 312 9.72 2.03 17.49
CA LEU A 312 8.57 1.14 17.42
C LEU A 312 7.91 1.08 18.80
N VAL A 313 6.60 1.29 18.85
CA VAL A 313 5.80 1.40 20.09
C VAL A 313 4.67 0.40 20.14
N GLN A 314 4.18 0.09 21.33
CA GLN A 314 2.90 -0.61 21.49
C GLN A 314 1.74 0.28 21.03
N PRO A 315 0.61 -0.30 20.56
CA PRO A 315 -0.54 0.45 20.06
C PRO A 315 -1.39 1.04 21.21
N ASP A 316 -0.77 1.82 22.05
CA ASP A 316 -1.41 2.52 23.17
C ASP A 316 -0.91 3.96 23.31
N VAL A 317 -1.72 4.78 23.93
CA VAL A 317 -1.50 6.22 24.08
C VAL A 317 -0.23 6.53 24.88
N GLU A 318 0.06 5.78 25.94
CA GLU A 318 1.20 6.03 26.82
C GLU A 318 2.53 5.76 26.10
N SER A 319 2.62 4.63 25.41
CA SER A 319 3.80 4.27 24.60
C SER A 319 4.08 5.29 23.50
N ILE A 320 3.03 5.79 22.83
CA ILE A 320 3.14 6.84 21.82
C ILE A 320 3.63 8.16 22.43
N MET A 321 3.03 8.59 23.57
CA MET A 321 3.43 9.83 24.25
C MET A 321 4.90 9.80 24.67
N ASN A 322 5.35 8.70 25.26
CA ASN A 322 6.74 8.53 25.68
C ASN A 322 7.71 8.64 24.50
N ALA A 323 7.38 8.02 23.37
CA ALA A 323 8.17 8.09 22.15
C ALA A 323 8.20 9.52 21.56
N LEU A 324 7.04 10.20 21.52
CA LEU A 324 6.94 11.61 21.09
C LEU A 324 7.86 12.51 21.91
N GLN A 325 7.79 12.43 23.24
CA GLN A 325 8.64 13.21 24.14
C GLN A 325 10.13 12.88 24.02
N GLN A 326 10.47 11.62 23.78
CA GLN A 326 11.85 11.19 23.58
C GLN A 326 12.43 11.74 22.28
N VAL A 327 11.72 11.61 21.17
CA VAL A 327 12.19 12.05 19.85
C VAL A 327 12.20 13.57 19.75
N SER A 328 11.22 14.26 20.36
CA SER A 328 11.12 15.73 20.35
C SER A 328 12.33 16.43 20.98
N LYS A 329 13.09 15.77 21.86
CA LYS A 329 14.30 16.35 22.48
C LYS A 329 15.38 16.65 21.47
N ASP A 330 15.59 15.79 20.48
CA ASP A 330 16.57 15.96 19.42
C ASP A 330 16.17 15.14 18.18
N PRO A 331 15.22 15.63 17.37
CA PRO A 331 14.79 14.91 16.16
C PRO A 331 15.88 14.88 15.09
N ALA A 332 16.79 15.86 15.09
CA ALA A 332 17.84 15.98 14.09
C ALA A 332 18.90 14.87 14.19
N ARG A 333 19.08 14.25 15.35
CA ARG A 333 20.03 13.15 15.55
C ARG A 333 19.75 11.93 14.64
N TYR A 334 18.52 11.78 14.17
CA TYR A 334 18.10 10.67 13.31
C TYR A 334 18.34 10.95 11.82
N HIS A 335 18.71 12.18 11.45
CA HIS A 335 18.75 12.68 10.07
C HIS A 335 19.48 11.75 9.10
N ASP A 336 20.77 11.53 9.36
CA ASP A 336 21.62 10.77 8.44
C ASP A 336 21.22 9.30 8.35
N ALA A 337 20.88 8.69 9.49
CA ALA A 337 20.41 7.31 9.55
C ALA A 337 19.10 7.12 8.78
N CYS A 338 18.17 8.08 8.85
CA CYS A 338 16.93 8.09 8.09
C CYS A 338 17.20 8.12 6.59
N ILE A 339 18.04 9.03 6.12
CA ILE A 339 18.41 9.16 4.69
C ILE A 339 19.06 7.86 4.19
N GLU A 340 20.03 7.32 4.93
CA GLU A 340 20.72 6.08 4.55
C GLU A 340 19.75 4.88 4.56
N ARG A 341 18.80 4.86 5.47
CA ARG A 341 17.76 3.83 5.48
C ARG A 341 16.85 3.91 4.24
N ALA A 342 16.37 5.10 3.91
CA ALA A 342 15.50 5.34 2.76
C ALA A 342 16.16 4.95 1.42
N LYS A 343 17.47 5.20 1.26
CA LYS A 343 18.26 4.83 0.08
C LYS A 343 18.21 3.32 -0.22
N LYS A 344 18.06 2.47 0.79
CA LYS A 344 17.93 1.00 0.62
C LYS A 344 16.65 0.58 -0.10
N PHE A 345 15.70 1.50 -0.26
CA PHE A 345 14.43 1.29 -0.93
C PHE A 345 14.27 2.17 -2.18
N ASP A 346 15.40 2.72 -2.69
CA ASP A 346 15.38 3.56 -3.89
C ASP A 346 14.84 2.83 -5.11
N VAL A 347 14.19 3.57 -5.97
CA VAL A 347 13.62 3.07 -7.23
C VAL A 347 14.65 2.38 -8.12
N ALA A 348 15.92 2.71 -8.02
CA ALA A 348 16.99 2.06 -8.76
C ALA A 348 17.17 0.59 -8.32
N ILE A 349 17.09 0.32 -7.01
CA ILE A 349 17.17 -1.04 -6.46
C ILE A 349 15.95 -1.86 -6.89
N PHE A 350 14.76 -1.27 -6.81
CA PHE A 350 13.55 -1.91 -7.30
C PHE A 350 13.65 -2.25 -8.79
N LYS A 351 14.14 -1.32 -9.61
CA LYS A 351 14.34 -1.49 -11.06
C LYS A 351 15.25 -2.67 -11.36
N GLU A 352 16.36 -2.78 -10.66
CA GLU A 352 17.31 -3.89 -10.81
C GLU A 352 16.64 -5.23 -10.49
N LYS A 353 16.03 -5.35 -9.30
CA LYS A 353 15.38 -6.58 -8.84
C LYS A 353 14.24 -7.01 -9.74
N ILE A 354 13.34 -6.09 -10.12
CA ILE A 354 12.19 -6.44 -10.97
C ILE A 354 12.60 -6.87 -12.38
N ARG A 355 13.65 -6.28 -12.94
CA ARG A 355 14.23 -6.71 -14.22
C ARG A 355 14.88 -8.09 -14.12
N THR A 356 15.60 -8.35 -13.05
CA THR A 356 16.25 -9.64 -12.81
C THR A 356 15.23 -10.77 -12.75
N ILE A 357 14.14 -10.61 -12.00
CA ILE A 357 13.11 -11.65 -11.92
C ILE A 357 12.34 -11.79 -13.24
N VAL A 358 12.05 -10.71 -13.93
CA VAL A 358 11.44 -10.77 -15.29
C VAL A 358 12.31 -11.56 -16.23
N PHE A 359 13.60 -11.32 -16.24
CA PHE A 359 14.56 -12.07 -17.07
C PHE A 359 14.60 -13.55 -16.70
N LYS A 360 14.62 -13.87 -15.40
CA LYS A 360 14.57 -15.24 -14.88
C LYS A 360 13.32 -15.97 -15.39
N VAL A 361 12.14 -15.40 -15.20
CA VAL A 361 10.86 -16.00 -15.58
C VAL A 361 10.75 -16.24 -17.09
N LEU A 362 11.31 -15.34 -17.91
CA LEU A 362 11.31 -15.49 -19.36
C LEU A 362 12.25 -16.61 -19.83
N ASN A 363 13.33 -16.93 -19.09
CA ASN A 363 14.31 -17.94 -19.46
C ASN A 363 14.05 -19.33 -18.84
N GLU A 364 13.12 -19.47 -17.94
CA GLU A 364 12.69 -20.75 -17.36
C GLU A 364 11.68 -21.52 -18.26
N ARG A 365 11.51 -21.06 -19.52
CA ARG A 365 10.66 -21.69 -20.55
C ARG A 365 11.28 -22.90 -21.19
#